data_84ee05dcc20997b90e7213899807db3c
#
_entry.id   84ee05dcc20997b90e7213899807db3c
#
_cell.length_a   1.000
_cell.length_b   1.000
_cell.length_c   1.000
_cell.angle_alpha   90.00
_cell.angle_beta   90.00
_cell.angle_gamma   90.00
#
_symmetry.space_group_name_H-M   'P 1'
#
loop_
_entity.id
_entity.type
_entity.pdbx_description
1 polymer ?
#
loop_
_entity_poly.entity_id
_entity_poly.type
_entity_poly.pdbx_seq_one_letter_code
_entity_poly.pdbx_strand_id
1 'polypeptide(L)'
;MGRSGVERVAGALGCLDGVAVVEGGAAASGWLLHPEHRIDRVRVLVDGAELGEAPVEARPDVARSFPGVKHAARAGFHVSGPLAPPASWLLRVETLGIAGGRTVTAAEEYWPAEALPALPAPDAEMMERVSGSRDAAQFDRAGLGIAAQLLAAVQRHLPEVSAPRLLDWGSGSGRATRFMPSLWPGLHLAGCDIDAAAVAWCAAHMPEHAFHATGPFPPLPFGDAAFDAVLAASVMTHLTRPVQMRWLAEIRRVLAPGGVFVASVHGPLAALPAPEAVRDRLARNGFVDAAADARLDGIAPPDYYRAAYQTETWTRKTWGRVMPVVEYRAGGLTNYQDLVVLRRRPAGRLRRWLRG
;
A
#
# COMPACT_ATOMS: atom_id res chain seq x y z
N MET A 1 24.71 3.92 21.30
CA MET A 1 24.21 5.25 21.00
C MET A 1 22.76 5.10 20.57
N GLY A 2 21.83 5.78 21.25
CA GLY A 2 20.43 5.45 21.32
C GLY A 2 19.68 5.55 20.00
N ARG A 3 18.99 4.48 19.64
CA ARG A 3 17.87 4.55 18.69
C ARG A 3 16.77 5.36 19.39
N SER A 4 16.59 6.61 18.97
CA SER A 4 15.38 7.37 19.33
C SER A 4 14.21 6.62 18.71
N GLY A 5 13.50 5.84 19.53
CA GLY A 5 12.24 5.23 19.14
C GLY A 5 11.26 6.37 18.87
N VAL A 6 11.08 6.72 17.61
CA VAL A 6 9.90 7.47 17.19
C VAL A 6 8.75 6.48 17.40
N GLU A 7 8.03 6.66 18.48
CA GLU A 7 6.75 5.99 18.70
C GLU A 7 5.91 6.33 17.47
N ARG A 8 5.65 5.34 16.59
CA ARG A 8 4.89 5.56 15.36
C ARG A 8 3.49 5.95 15.77
N VAL A 9 3.22 7.23 15.76
CA VAL A 9 1.89 7.76 15.99
C VAL A 9 1.04 7.37 14.79
N ALA A 10 0.11 6.46 15.02
CA ALA A 10 -0.82 6.01 14.00
C ALA A 10 -1.74 7.17 13.59
N GLY A 11 -1.94 7.38 12.28
CA GLY A 11 -3.05 8.17 11.83
C GLY A 11 -2.76 9.39 10.95
N ALA A 12 -1.69 9.42 10.16
CA ALA A 12 -1.50 10.45 9.15
C ALA A 12 -2.18 10.12 7.83
N LEU A 13 -2.79 11.12 7.24
CA LEU A 13 -3.07 11.19 5.81
C LEU A 13 -2.07 12.15 5.19
N GLY A 14 -1.52 11.82 4.04
CA GLY A 14 -0.57 12.70 3.39
C GLY A 14 -0.29 12.31 1.95
N CYS A 15 0.19 13.26 1.18
CA CYS A 15 0.62 13.03 -0.18
C CYS A 15 1.69 14.05 -0.55
N LEU A 16 2.74 13.59 -1.19
CA LEU A 16 3.70 14.44 -1.89
C LEU A 16 3.11 14.89 -3.22
N ASP A 17 3.06 16.19 -3.45
CA ASP A 17 2.71 16.77 -4.74
C ASP A 17 3.93 16.76 -5.67
N GLY A 18 5.14 16.89 -5.10
CA GLY A 18 6.38 16.90 -5.85
C GLY A 18 7.63 16.80 -4.98
N VAL A 19 8.66 16.17 -5.53
CA VAL A 19 10.03 16.22 -5.03
C VAL A 19 10.93 16.59 -6.22
N ALA A 20 11.71 17.65 -6.08
CA ALA A 20 12.69 18.08 -7.06
C ALA A 20 14.09 17.95 -6.45
N VAL A 21 14.96 17.19 -7.11
CA VAL A 21 16.37 17.08 -6.76
C VAL A 21 17.15 17.99 -7.71
N VAL A 22 17.99 18.84 -7.15
CA VAL A 22 18.87 19.76 -7.88
C VAL A 22 20.30 19.59 -7.36
N GLU A 23 21.26 20.18 -8.06
CA GLU A 23 22.66 20.12 -7.61
C GLU A 23 22.81 20.69 -6.19
N GLY A 24 23.28 19.88 -5.27
CA GLY A 24 23.52 20.25 -3.88
C GLY A 24 22.28 20.37 -2.98
N GLY A 25 21.07 20.06 -3.49
CA GLY A 25 19.87 20.19 -2.69
C GLY A 25 18.64 19.49 -3.23
N ALA A 26 17.54 19.63 -2.49
CA ALA A 26 16.23 19.18 -2.94
C ALA A 26 15.11 20.07 -2.38
N ALA A 27 13.93 19.96 -2.98
CA ALA A 27 12.70 20.54 -2.49
C ALA A 27 11.60 19.50 -2.52
N ALA A 28 10.76 19.47 -1.47
CA ALA A 28 9.58 18.61 -1.37
C ALA A 28 8.37 19.45 -1.02
N SER A 29 7.27 19.21 -1.68
CA SER A 29 5.98 19.83 -1.41
C SER A 29 4.87 18.80 -1.34
N GLY A 30 3.83 19.10 -0.58
CA GLY A 30 2.71 18.19 -0.39
C GLY A 30 1.76 18.66 0.68
N TRP A 31 1.05 17.71 1.25
CA TRP A 31 0.20 17.95 2.41
C TRP A 31 0.27 16.79 3.40
N LEU A 32 0.09 17.12 4.68
CA LEU A 32 0.08 16.15 5.77
C LEU A 32 -1.02 16.54 6.77
N LEU A 33 -1.90 15.61 7.10
CA LEU A 33 -3.07 15.81 7.93
C LEU A 33 -3.18 14.73 9.00
N HIS A 34 -3.45 15.14 10.23
CA HIS A 34 -3.84 14.24 11.31
C HIS A 34 -5.29 14.50 11.71
N PRO A 35 -6.16 13.48 11.87
CA PRO A 35 -7.58 13.69 12.16
C PRO A 35 -7.84 14.39 13.50
N GLU A 36 -7.00 14.19 14.49
CA GLU A 36 -7.18 14.68 15.87
C GLU A 36 -6.22 15.82 16.25
N HIS A 37 -5.03 15.87 15.66
CA HIS A 37 -4.01 16.84 16.00
C HIS A 37 -3.85 17.90 14.91
N ARG A 38 -3.82 19.16 15.33
CA ARG A 38 -3.41 20.25 14.44
C ARG A 38 -1.90 20.18 14.26
N ILE A 39 -1.45 19.96 13.03
CA ILE A 39 -0.05 20.07 12.65
C ILE A 39 0.30 21.55 12.50
N ASP A 40 1.40 21.97 13.12
CA ASP A 40 1.89 23.35 13.05
C ASP A 40 3.04 23.48 12.04
N ARG A 41 3.88 22.44 11.94
CA ARG A 41 5.06 22.35 11.07
C ARG A 41 5.20 20.96 10.50
N VAL A 42 5.86 20.86 9.33
CA VAL A 42 6.22 19.60 8.71
C VAL A 42 7.75 19.56 8.55
N ARG A 43 8.37 18.50 9.03
CA ARG A 43 9.77 18.17 8.79
C ARG A 43 9.85 17.09 7.73
N VAL A 44 10.77 17.24 6.79
CA VAL A 44 10.99 16.29 5.71
C VAL A 44 12.36 15.66 5.85
N LEU A 45 12.42 14.32 5.72
CA LEU A 45 13.65 13.56 5.62
C LEU A 45 13.68 12.84 4.27
N VAL A 46 14.86 12.79 3.65
CA VAL A 46 15.11 12.02 2.43
C VAL A 46 16.19 10.99 2.74
N ASP A 47 15.89 9.70 2.56
CA ASP A 47 16.74 8.56 2.92
C ASP A 47 17.28 8.62 4.35
N GLY A 48 16.49 9.22 5.25
CA GLY A 48 16.80 9.40 6.67
C GLY A 48 17.62 10.64 7.00
N ALA A 49 18.09 11.41 6.00
CA ALA A 49 18.73 12.71 6.19
C ALA A 49 17.67 13.83 6.25
N GLU A 50 17.79 14.75 7.20
CA GLU A 50 16.86 15.88 7.30
C GLU A 50 17.07 16.86 6.15
N LEU A 51 16.02 17.06 5.33
CA LEU A 51 16.00 18.09 4.29
C LEU A 51 15.69 19.47 4.88
N GLY A 52 14.80 19.53 5.85
CA GLY A 52 14.40 20.75 6.53
C GLY A 52 13.03 20.68 7.18
N GLU A 53 12.57 21.82 7.70
CA GLU A 53 11.28 21.95 8.39
C GLU A 53 10.61 23.29 8.02
N ALA A 54 9.29 23.26 7.74
CA ALA A 54 8.51 24.45 7.41
C ALA A 54 7.18 24.49 8.15
N PRO A 55 6.58 25.69 8.38
CA PRO A 55 5.22 25.80 8.87
C PRO A 55 4.22 25.29 7.84
N VAL A 56 3.02 24.87 8.31
CA VAL A 56 1.96 24.44 7.40
C VAL A 56 1.32 25.61 6.66
N GLU A 57 0.92 25.34 5.42
CA GLU A 57 0.34 26.29 4.48
C GLU A 57 -1.13 25.97 4.18
N ALA A 58 -1.82 26.90 3.49
CA ALA A 58 -3.22 26.73 3.11
C ALA A 58 -3.39 25.66 2.02
N ARG A 59 -4.35 24.73 2.22
CA ARG A 59 -4.75 23.67 1.27
C ARG A 59 -6.27 23.52 1.23
N PRO A 60 -6.97 24.44 0.56
CA PRO A 60 -8.43 24.40 0.47
C PRO A 60 -8.96 23.17 -0.27
N ASP A 61 -8.17 22.56 -1.14
CA ASP A 61 -8.46 21.31 -1.83
C ASP A 61 -8.51 20.12 -0.84
N VAL A 62 -7.56 20.05 0.10
CA VAL A 62 -7.55 19.04 1.17
C VAL A 62 -8.78 19.22 2.07
N ALA A 63 -9.15 20.47 2.40
CA ALA A 63 -10.36 20.72 3.18
C ALA A 63 -11.64 20.26 2.47
N ARG A 64 -11.72 20.38 1.14
CA ARG A 64 -12.85 19.84 0.36
C ARG A 64 -12.91 18.31 0.36
N SER A 65 -11.75 17.67 0.34
CA SER A 65 -11.64 16.21 0.36
C SER A 65 -11.91 15.61 1.75
N PHE A 66 -11.64 16.36 2.81
CA PHE A 66 -11.80 15.95 4.22
C PHE A 66 -12.62 16.96 5.04
N PRO A 67 -13.89 17.21 4.68
CA PRO A 67 -14.70 18.27 5.30
C PRO A 67 -14.96 18.05 6.81
N GLY A 68 -14.84 16.81 7.29
CA GLY A 68 -14.99 16.47 8.71
C GLY A 68 -13.74 16.71 9.56
N VAL A 69 -12.60 17.07 8.96
CA VAL A 69 -11.34 17.29 9.68
C VAL A 69 -11.08 18.80 9.85
N LYS A 70 -11.19 19.30 11.08
CA LYS A 70 -11.17 20.74 11.41
C LYS A 70 -9.96 21.51 10.88
N HIS A 71 -8.80 20.86 10.72
CA HIS A 71 -7.54 21.51 10.37
C HIS A 71 -7.12 21.26 8.91
N ALA A 72 -7.95 20.59 8.12
CA ALA A 72 -7.62 20.18 6.75
C ALA A 72 -7.27 21.35 5.81
N ALA A 73 -7.81 22.56 6.07
CA ALA A 73 -7.51 23.75 5.29
C ALA A 73 -6.06 24.27 5.44
N ARG A 74 -5.32 23.79 6.43
CA ARG A 74 -3.92 24.16 6.71
C ARG A 74 -3.08 22.88 6.88
N ALA A 75 -2.91 22.16 5.80
CA ALA A 75 -2.21 20.88 5.78
C ALA A 75 -1.02 20.87 4.78
N GLY A 76 -0.86 21.92 3.98
CA GLY A 76 0.19 22.03 2.97
C GLY A 76 1.56 22.29 3.56
N PHE A 77 2.61 21.93 2.84
CA PHE A 77 3.98 22.27 3.15
C PHE A 77 4.83 22.41 1.90
N HIS A 78 5.86 23.24 1.99
CA HIS A 78 6.99 23.31 1.07
C HIS A 78 8.26 23.36 1.89
N VAL A 79 9.15 22.39 1.70
CA VAL A 79 10.44 22.28 2.41
C VAL A 79 11.55 22.16 1.39
N SER A 80 12.60 22.94 1.54
CA SER A 80 13.80 22.84 0.72
C SER A 80 15.05 22.92 1.59
N GLY A 81 16.12 22.28 1.15
CA GLY A 81 17.37 22.27 1.88
C GLY A 81 18.48 21.52 1.14
N PRO A 82 19.68 21.49 1.74
CA PRO A 82 20.81 20.75 1.19
C PRO A 82 20.53 19.25 1.21
N LEU A 83 20.88 18.57 0.14
CA LEU A 83 20.82 17.12 0.02
C LEU A 83 22.12 16.63 -0.63
N ALA A 84 22.76 15.63 -0.02
CA ALA A 84 23.86 14.92 -0.68
C ALA A 84 23.32 14.19 -1.93
N PRO A 85 24.17 13.97 -2.97
CA PRO A 85 23.74 13.22 -4.13
C PRO A 85 23.11 11.89 -3.72
N PRO A 86 21.90 11.56 -4.23
CA PRO A 86 21.23 10.32 -3.89
C PRO A 86 22.08 9.09 -4.24
N ALA A 87 22.12 8.12 -3.34
CA ALA A 87 22.78 6.84 -3.58
C ALA A 87 21.94 5.88 -4.46
N SER A 88 20.66 6.21 -4.67
CA SER A 88 19.68 5.41 -5.41
C SER A 88 18.83 6.33 -6.28
N TRP A 89 18.35 5.79 -7.40
CA TRP A 89 17.37 6.47 -8.26
C TRP A 89 15.97 6.59 -7.60
N LEU A 90 15.73 5.86 -6.51
CA LEU A 90 14.48 5.91 -5.75
C LEU A 90 14.77 6.45 -4.35
N LEU A 91 14.15 7.56 -4.01
CA LEU A 91 14.23 8.22 -2.72
C LEU A 91 13.12 7.72 -1.80
N ARG A 92 13.45 7.48 -0.54
CA ARG A 92 12.46 7.34 0.53
C ARG A 92 12.27 8.68 1.21
N VAL A 93 11.09 9.24 1.10
CA VAL A 93 10.74 10.54 1.68
C VAL A 93 9.82 10.33 2.88
N GLU A 94 10.25 10.77 4.04
CA GLU A 94 9.46 10.76 5.27
C GLU A 94 9.03 12.19 5.60
N THR A 95 7.74 12.37 5.85
CA THR A 95 7.18 13.64 6.31
C THR A 95 6.66 13.49 7.74
N LEU A 96 7.19 14.29 8.65
CA LEU A 96 6.86 14.26 10.07
C LEU A 96 6.00 15.48 10.42
N GLY A 97 4.78 15.24 10.90
CA GLY A 97 3.90 16.30 11.41
C GLY A 97 4.24 16.65 12.86
N ILE A 98 4.45 17.93 13.11
CA ILE A 98 4.83 18.46 14.41
C ILE A 98 3.72 19.31 14.95
N ALA A 99 3.31 19.05 16.20
CA ALA A 99 2.34 19.82 16.96
C ALA A 99 2.89 20.11 18.36
N GLY A 100 2.92 21.39 18.76
CA GLY A 100 3.45 21.79 20.07
C GLY A 100 4.90 21.32 20.32
N GLY A 101 5.73 21.27 19.28
CA GLY A 101 7.13 20.82 19.35
C GLY A 101 7.34 19.32 19.42
N ARG A 102 6.30 18.50 19.27
CA ARG A 102 6.38 17.03 19.28
C ARG A 102 5.95 16.46 17.93
N THR A 103 6.61 15.41 17.47
CA THR A 103 6.15 14.64 16.32
C THR A 103 4.88 13.88 16.70
N VAL A 104 3.78 14.20 16.03
CA VAL A 104 2.46 13.59 16.27
C VAL A 104 2.09 12.60 15.20
N THR A 105 2.73 12.66 14.03
CA THR A 105 2.46 11.76 12.91
C THR A 105 3.62 11.67 11.93
N ALA A 106 3.64 10.63 11.14
CA ALA A 106 4.60 10.43 10.07
C ALA A 106 3.93 9.76 8.86
N ALA A 107 4.30 10.21 7.67
CA ALA A 107 3.96 9.58 6.39
C ALA A 107 5.25 9.20 5.65
N GLU A 108 5.18 8.18 4.81
CA GLU A 108 6.32 7.68 4.04
C GLU A 108 5.90 7.46 2.60
N GLU A 109 6.64 8.03 1.68
CA GLU A 109 6.43 7.85 0.25
C GLU A 109 7.76 7.57 -0.45
N TYR A 110 7.66 7.03 -1.66
CA TYR A 110 8.82 6.79 -2.51
C TYR A 110 8.72 7.65 -3.75
N TRP A 111 9.82 8.32 -4.10
CA TRP A 111 9.88 9.29 -5.19
C TRP A 111 11.12 9.04 -6.06
N PRO A 112 11.01 9.09 -7.39
CA PRO A 112 12.18 8.94 -8.24
C PRO A 112 13.07 10.20 -8.14
N ALA A 113 14.38 10.01 -7.98
CA ALA A 113 15.38 11.09 -8.01
C ALA A 113 15.58 11.63 -9.43
N GLU A 114 15.29 10.83 -10.44
CA GLU A 114 15.41 11.11 -11.85
C GLU A 114 14.10 10.82 -12.57
N ALA A 115 14.05 11.07 -13.89
CA ALA A 115 12.91 10.69 -14.68
C ALA A 115 12.63 9.18 -14.59
N LEU A 116 11.35 8.80 -14.46
CA LEU A 116 10.96 7.39 -14.48
C LEU A 116 11.40 6.73 -15.79
N PRO A 117 11.82 5.45 -15.75
CA PRO A 117 12.03 4.71 -16.97
C PRO A 117 10.73 4.66 -17.78
N ALA A 118 10.85 4.84 -19.09
CA ALA A 118 9.70 4.71 -19.98
C ALA A 118 9.22 3.25 -20.01
N LEU A 119 8.21 2.96 -19.21
CA LEU A 119 7.53 1.66 -19.20
C LEU A 119 6.25 1.72 -20.04
N PRO A 120 5.85 0.64 -20.72
CA PRO A 120 4.55 0.59 -21.39
C PRO A 120 3.44 0.96 -20.42
N ALA A 121 2.54 1.88 -20.83
CA ALA A 121 1.38 2.25 -20.03
C ALA A 121 0.11 1.75 -20.75
N PRO A 122 -0.90 1.29 -19.99
CA PRO A 122 -2.20 0.93 -20.57
C PRO A 122 -2.91 2.18 -21.11
N ASP A 123 -3.98 1.98 -21.86
CA ASP A 123 -4.80 3.09 -22.33
C ASP A 123 -5.50 3.83 -21.16
N ALA A 124 -6.03 5.01 -21.47
CA ALA A 124 -6.63 5.89 -20.47
C ALA A 124 -7.87 5.27 -19.77
N GLU A 125 -8.63 4.43 -20.48
CA GLU A 125 -9.81 3.75 -19.91
C GLU A 125 -9.39 2.68 -18.89
N MET A 126 -8.39 1.90 -19.23
CA MET A 126 -7.83 0.88 -18.33
C MET A 126 -7.13 1.52 -17.12
N MET A 127 -6.44 2.65 -17.31
CA MET A 127 -5.88 3.43 -16.20
C MET A 127 -6.98 3.93 -15.26
N GLU A 128 -8.06 4.51 -15.80
CA GLU A 128 -9.17 5.04 -15.00
C GLU A 128 -9.86 3.94 -14.18
N ARG A 129 -10.07 2.76 -14.75
CA ARG A 129 -10.67 1.60 -14.07
C ARG A 129 -9.87 1.17 -12.83
N VAL A 130 -8.55 1.19 -12.93
CA VAL A 130 -7.63 0.75 -11.85
C VAL A 130 -7.35 1.87 -10.84
N SER A 131 -7.25 3.13 -11.28
CA SER A 131 -6.77 4.24 -10.44
C SER A 131 -7.80 5.34 -10.19
N GLY A 132 -8.90 5.38 -10.98
CA GLY A 132 -9.84 6.48 -10.98
C GLY A 132 -9.31 7.73 -11.69
N SER A 133 -8.18 7.63 -12.43
CA SER A 133 -7.55 8.74 -13.15
C SER A 133 -7.05 8.30 -14.52
N ARG A 134 -7.11 9.21 -15.49
CA ARG A 134 -6.58 9.04 -16.85
C ARG A 134 -5.18 9.64 -17.02
N ASP A 135 -4.64 10.25 -15.97
CA ASP A 135 -3.31 10.87 -15.97
C ASP A 135 -2.22 9.80 -15.87
N ALA A 136 -1.49 9.61 -16.96
CA ALA A 136 -0.41 8.62 -17.03
C ALA A 136 0.73 8.91 -16.03
N ALA A 137 1.07 10.18 -15.82
CA ALA A 137 2.14 10.54 -14.88
C ALA A 137 1.71 10.25 -13.43
N GLN A 138 0.46 10.50 -13.08
CA GLN A 138 -0.10 10.13 -11.78
C GLN A 138 -0.18 8.61 -11.61
N PHE A 139 -0.58 7.89 -12.67
CA PHE A 139 -0.65 6.43 -12.69
C PHE A 139 0.72 5.81 -12.43
N ASP A 140 1.76 6.32 -13.07
CA ASP A 140 3.15 5.86 -12.93
C ASP A 140 3.70 6.14 -11.54
N ARG A 141 3.57 7.38 -11.05
CA ARG A 141 4.02 7.74 -9.70
C ARG A 141 3.35 6.89 -8.62
N ALA A 142 2.03 6.75 -8.70
CA ALA A 142 1.29 5.92 -7.76
C ALA A 142 1.71 4.45 -7.84
N GLY A 143 1.93 3.92 -9.05
CA GLY A 143 2.40 2.57 -9.28
C GLY A 143 3.76 2.30 -8.66
N LEU A 144 4.72 3.19 -8.88
CA LEU A 144 6.05 3.11 -8.28
C LEU A 144 5.98 3.13 -6.75
N GLY A 145 5.24 4.08 -6.17
CA GLY A 145 5.11 4.20 -4.71
C GLY A 145 4.48 2.96 -4.08
N ILE A 146 3.42 2.42 -4.69
CA ILE A 146 2.76 1.18 -4.24
C ILE A 146 3.75 0.00 -4.31
N ALA A 147 4.44 -0.17 -5.45
CA ALA A 147 5.40 -1.26 -5.61
C ALA A 147 6.52 -1.18 -4.56
N ALA A 148 7.10 0.00 -4.35
CA ALA A 148 8.17 0.21 -3.39
C ALA A 148 7.72 -0.09 -1.95
N GLN A 149 6.54 0.39 -1.54
CA GLN A 149 6.00 0.15 -0.19
C GLN A 149 5.69 -1.33 0.05
N LEU A 150 5.12 -2.03 -0.93
CA LEU A 150 4.82 -3.47 -0.84
C LEU A 150 6.11 -4.28 -0.77
N LEU A 151 7.08 -4.02 -1.66
CA LEU A 151 8.36 -4.74 -1.66
C LEU A 151 9.17 -4.47 -0.40
N ALA A 152 9.19 -3.23 0.10
CA ALA A 152 9.83 -2.90 1.38
C ALA A 152 9.20 -3.70 2.54
N ALA A 153 7.89 -3.94 2.52
CA ALA A 153 7.24 -4.81 3.50
C ALA A 153 7.68 -6.27 3.36
N VAL A 154 7.78 -6.80 2.13
CA VAL A 154 8.32 -8.16 1.91
C VAL A 154 9.74 -8.26 2.41
N GLN A 155 10.63 -7.33 2.05
CA GLN A 155 12.04 -7.33 2.46
C GLN A 155 12.22 -7.32 3.98
N ARG A 156 11.40 -6.55 4.71
CA ARG A 156 11.44 -6.55 6.19
C ARG A 156 11.12 -7.90 6.80
N HIS A 157 10.29 -8.70 6.13
CA HIS A 157 9.82 -9.97 6.65
C HIS A 157 10.51 -11.20 6.05
N LEU A 158 11.17 -11.05 4.90
CA LEU A 158 11.92 -12.08 4.20
C LEU A 158 13.33 -11.58 3.82
N PRO A 159 14.14 -11.06 4.75
CA PRO A 159 15.42 -10.41 4.44
C PRO A 159 16.46 -11.36 3.82
N GLU A 160 16.35 -12.66 4.09
CA GLU A 160 17.30 -13.69 3.62
C GLU A 160 16.97 -14.21 2.18
N VAL A 161 15.85 -13.75 1.58
CA VAL A 161 15.42 -14.24 0.27
C VAL A 161 15.85 -13.24 -0.81
N SER A 162 16.88 -13.59 -1.58
CA SER A 162 17.42 -12.70 -2.62
C SER A 162 16.62 -12.71 -3.92
N ALA A 163 15.99 -13.84 -4.27
CA ALA A 163 15.20 -14.02 -5.48
C ALA A 163 13.83 -14.62 -5.13
N PRO A 164 12.91 -13.83 -4.52
CA PRO A 164 11.63 -14.34 -4.08
C PRO A 164 10.69 -14.64 -5.25
N ARG A 165 9.85 -15.64 -5.06
CA ARG A 165 8.71 -15.93 -5.93
C ARG A 165 7.53 -15.09 -5.42
N LEU A 166 7.14 -14.05 -6.18
CA LEU A 166 6.09 -13.11 -5.83
C LEU A 166 4.86 -13.33 -6.69
N LEU A 167 3.69 -13.29 -6.08
CA LEU A 167 2.40 -13.16 -6.76
C LEU A 167 1.81 -11.78 -6.47
N ASP A 168 1.53 -11.01 -7.51
CA ASP A 168 0.69 -9.81 -7.41
C ASP A 168 -0.77 -10.24 -7.69
N TRP A 169 -1.53 -10.47 -6.62
CA TRP A 169 -2.95 -10.84 -6.68
C TRP A 169 -3.81 -9.58 -6.74
N GLY A 170 -4.56 -9.43 -7.84
CA GLY A 170 -5.24 -8.19 -8.20
C GLY A 170 -4.30 -7.21 -8.88
N SER A 171 -3.45 -7.73 -9.81
CA SER A 171 -2.45 -6.93 -10.54
C SER A 171 -3.08 -5.83 -11.41
N GLY A 172 -4.36 -5.97 -11.77
CA GLY A 172 -5.01 -5.09 -12.73
C GLY A 172 -4.21 -5.01 -14.02
N SER A 173 -4.07 -3.80 -14.54
CA SER A 173 -3.24 -3.50 -15.73
C SER A 173 -1.75 -3.28 -15.37
N GLY A 174 -1.26 -3.89 -14.30
CA GLY A 174 0.16 -3.85 -13.94
C GLY A 174 0.65 -2.52 -13.37
N ARG A 175 -0.24 -1.67 -12.80
CA ARG A 175 0.14 -0.34 -12.28
C ARG A 175 1.37 -0.39 -11.37
N ALA A 176 1.37 -1.26 -10.37
CA ALA A 176 2.51 -1.48 -9.49
C ALA A 176 3.47 -2.55 -10.02
N THR A 177 2.93 -3.63 -10.58
CA THR A 177 3.62 -4.83 -11.03
C THR A 177 4.81 -4.52 -11.94
N ARG A 178 4.66 -3.61 -12.91
CA ARG A 178 5.68 -3.25 -13.90
C ARG A 178 6.93 -2.57 -13.33
N PHE A 179 6.84 -2.00 -12.10
CA PHE A 179 7.99 -1.40 -11.41
C PHE A 179 8.76 -2.41 -10.55
N MET A 180 8.15 -3.52 -10.17
CA MET A 180 8.72 -4.47 -9.21
C MET A 180 10.06 -5.07 -9.67
N PRO A 181 10.26 -5.45 -10.96
CA PRO A 181 11.53 -5.98 -11.43
C PRO A 181 12.71 -4.99 -11.32
N SER A 182 12.45 -3.70 -11.56
CA SER A 182 13.45 -2.64 -11.40
C SER A 182 13.81 -2.36 -9.94
N LEU A 183 12.84 -2.56 -9.02
CA LEU A 183 13.01 -2.34 -7.59
C LEU A 183 13.66 -3.54 -6.87
N TRP A 184 13.49 -4.73 -7.42
CA TRP A 184 14.10 -5.96 -6.88
C TRP A 184 14.57 -6.87 -8.02
N PRO A 185 15.79 -6.63 -8.55
CA PRO A 185 16.35 -7.47 -9.60
C PRO A 185 16.43 -8.93 -9.16
N GLY A 186 16.04 -9.84 -10.06
CA GLY A 186 16.08 -11.27 -9.81
C GLY A 186 14.83 -11.87 -9.15
N LEU A 187 13.80 -11.07 -8.83
CA LEU A 187 12.54 -11.62 -8.35
C LEU A 187 11.83 -12.44 -9.47
N HIS A 188 11.14 -13.51 -9.07
CA HIS A 188 10.26 -14.27 -9.94
C HIS A 188 8.84 -13.79 -9.75
N LEU A 189 8.30 -13.06 -10.73
CA LEU A 189 7.02 -12.39 -10.64
C LEU A 189 5.94 -13.14 -11.42
N ALA A 190 4.79 -13.30 -10.78
CA ALA A 190 3.54 -13.66 -11.43
C ALA A 190 2.45 -12.64 -11.05
N GLY A 191 1.49 -12.42 -11.93
CA GLY A 191 0.32 -11.59 -11.67
C GLY A 191 -0.97 -12.35 -11.95
N CYS A 192 -2.04 -11.99 -11.25
CA CYS A 192 -3.37 -12.46 -11.61
C CYS A 192 -4.44 -11.44 -11.27
N ASP A 193 -5.49 -11.42 -12.06
CA ASP A 193 -6.64 -10.53 -11.89
C ASP A 193 -7.92 -11.16 -12.43
N ILE A 194 -9.08 -10.65 -12.02
CA ILE A 194 -10.38 -11.05 -12.57
C ILE A 194 -10.67 -10.34 -13.90
N ASP A 195 -10.03 -9.19 -14.18
CA ASP A 195 -10.12 -8.48 -15.45
C ASP A 195 -9.22 -9.14 -16.50
N ALA A 196 -9.81 -10.01 -17.33
CA ALA A 196 -9.09 -10.73 -18.36
C ALA A 196 -8.43 -9.78 -19.41
N ALA A 197 -9.00 -8.61 -19.66
CA ALA A 197 -8.40 -7.64 -20.59
C ALA A 197 -7.13 -7.02 -20.00
N ALA A 198 -7.15 -6.68 -18.71
CA ALA A 198 -5.98 -6.19 -18.00
C ALA A 198 -4.85 -7.25 -17.93
N VAL A 199 -5.22 -8.50 -17.67
CA VAL A 199 -4.28 -9.63 -17.68
C VAL A 199 -3.65 -9.84 -19.08
N ALA A 200 -4.45 -9.79 -20.13
CA ALA A 200 -3.95 -9.90 -21.51
C ALA A 200 -2.99 -8.78 -21.85
N TRP A 201 -3.29 -7.55 -21.42
CA TRP A 201 -2.41 -6.40 -21.58
C TRP A 201 -1.07 -6.63 -20.86
N CYS A 202 -1.09 -7.08 -19.61
CA CYS A 202 0.13 -7.37 -18.84
C CYS A 202 0.97 -8.46 -19.51
N ALA A 203 0.36 -9.55 -19.97
CA ALA A 203 1.05 -10.65 -20.65
C ALA A 203 1.71 -10.19 -21.97
N ALA A 204 1.08 -9.26 -22.70
CA ALA A 204 1.64 -8.72 -23.94
C ALA A 204 2.82 -7.76 -23.72
N HIS A 205 2.84 -7.03 -22.57
CA HIS A 205 3.83 -5.97 -22.33
C HIS A 205 4.90 -6.33 -21.29
N MET A 206 4.72 -7.48 -20.61
CA MET A 206 5.67 -8.05 -19.65
C MET A 206 5.80 -9.56 -19.88
N PRO A 207 6.23 -9.99 -21.10
CA PRO A 207 6.19 -11.40 -21.50
C PRO A 207 7.15 -12.31 -20.73
N GLU A 208 8.10 -11.73 -19.99
CA GLU A 208 9.01 -12.43 -19.10
C GLU A 208 8.37 -12.91 -17.79
N HIS A 209 7.12 -12.48 -17.53
CA HIS A 209 6.37 -12.79 -16.31
C HIS A 209 5.07 -13.55 -16.65
N ALA A 210 4.59 -14.36 -15.70
CA ALA A 210 3.38 -15.13 -15.88
C ALA A 210 2.14 -14.37 -15.40
N PHE A 211 1.16 -14.17 -16.28
CA PHE A 211 -0.11 -13.51 -15.93
C PHE A 211 -1.29 -14.44 -16.21
N HIS A 212 -2.23 -14.52 -15.26
CA HIS A 212 -3.38 -15.42 -15.32
C HIS A 212 -4.69 -14.71 -14.98
N ALA A 213 -5.68 -14.82 -15.85
CA ALA A 213 -7.04 -14.44 -15.50
C ALA A 213 -7.62 -15.42 -14.48
N THR A 214 -8.31 -14.90 -13.46
CA THR A 214 -8.90 -15.71 -12.38
C THR A 214 -10.38 -15.41 -12.23
N GLY A 215 -11.10 -16.31 -11.58
CA GLY A 215 -12.48 -16.05 -11.19
C GLY A 215 -12.60 -15.16 -9.95
N PRO A 216 -13.82 -14.71 -9.63
CA PRO A 216 -14.09 -13.90 -8.44
C PRO A 216 -13.95 -14.68 -7.13
N PHE A 217 -13.84 -16.00 -7.20
CA PHE A 217 -13.69 -16.89 -6.05
C PHE A 217 -12.54 -17.88 -6.26
N PRO A 218 -11.93 -18.39 -5.16
CA PRO A 218 -10.92 -19.46 -5.26
C PRO A 218 -11.42 -20.66 -6.06
N PRO A 219 -10.50 -21.49 -6.65
CA PRO A 219 -9.06 -21.47 -6.41
C PRO A 219 -8.26 -20.59 -7.39
N LEU A 220 -7.03 -20.23 -7.01
CA LEU A 220 -6.02 -19.66 -7.91
C LEU A 220 -5.39 -20.77 -8.77
N PRO A 221 -4.95 -20.47 -10.02
CA PRO A 221 -4.36 -21.45 -10.93
C PRO A 221 -2.89 -21.79 -10.58
N PHE A 222 -2.57 -21.80 -9.30
CA PHE A 222 -1.21 -22.07 -8.82
C PHE A 222 -1.21 -23.25 -7.82
N GLY A 223 -0.10 -23.97 -7.79
CA GLY A 223 0.11 -25.07 -6.86
C GLY A 223 0.29 -24.61 -5.40
N ASP A 224 0.25 -25.58 -4.47
CA ASP A 224 0.53 -25.33 -3.06
C ASP A 224 1.96 -24.86 -2.86
N ALA A 225 2.16 -23.89 -1.97
CA ALA A 225 3.48 -23.35 -1.61
C ALA A 225 4.29 -22.79 -2.81
N ALA A 226 3.60 -22.29 -3.84
CA ALA A 226 4.20 -21.76 -5.04
C ALA A 226 4.98 -20.45 -4.83
N PHE A 227 4.59 -19.64 -3.84
CA PHE A 227 5.10 -18.28 -3.65
C PHE A 227 5.70 -18.06 -2.26
N ASP A 228 6.76 -17.26 -2.21
CA ASP A 228 7.37 -16.80 -0.97
C ASP A 228 6.64 -15.56 -0.41
N ALA A 229 6.07 -14.75 -1.32
CA ALA A 229 5.16 -13.67 -0.94
C ALA A 229 3.99 -13.54 -1.92
N VAL A 230 2.83 -13.13 -1.38
CA VAL A 230 1.66 -12.69 -2.15
C VAL A 230 1.37 -11.25 -1.77
N LEU A 231 1.17 -10.40 -2.78
CA LEU A 231 0.86 -8.98 -2.65
C LEU A 231 -0.59 -8.73 -3.04
N ALA A 232 -1.25 -7.78 -2.40
CA ALA A 232 -2.61 -7.38 -2.74
C ALA A 232 -2.85 -5.90 -2.42
N ALA A 233 -2.60 -5.04 -3.39
CA ALA A 233 -2.92 -3.62 -3.28
C ALA A 233 -4.39 -3.39 -3.64
N SER A 234 -5.18 -2.82 -2.72
CA SER A 234 -6.58 -2.44 -2.95
C SER A 234 -7.53 -3.59 -3.35
N VAL A 235 -7.20 -4.85 -3.05
CA VAL A 235 -8.08 -6.01 -3.30
C VAL A 235 -8.99 -6.24 -2.10
N MET A 236 -8.42 -6.41 -0.91
CA MET A 236 -9.17 -6.69 0.31
C MET A 236 -10.06 -5.52 0.74
N THR A 237 -9.80 -4.33 0.25
CA THR A 237 -10.60 -3.11 0.42
C THR A 237 -11.99 -3.18 -0.23
N HIS A 238 -12.22 -4.19 -1.09
CA HIS A 238 -13.45 -4.31 -1.86
C HIS A 238 -14.19 -5.63 -1.65
N LEU A 239 -13.72 -6.47 -0.74
CA LEU A 239 -14.30 -7.79 -0.50
C LEU A 239 -15.10 -7.84 0.79
N THR A 240 -16.29 -8.45 0.73
CA THR A 240 -17.10 -8.74 1.92
C THR A 240 -16.36 -9.70 2.86
N ARG A 241 -16.71 -9.69 4.14
CA ARG A 241 -16.10 -10.58 5.14
C ARG A 241 -16.06 -12.06 4.72
N PRO A 242 -17.15 -12.69 4.25
CA PRO A 242 -17.10 -14.09 3.83
C PRO A 242 -16.13 -14.34 2.67
N VAL A 243 -16.05 -13.42 1.72
CA VAL A 243 -15.16 -13.51 0.56
C VAL A 243 -13.70 -13.34 0.98
N GLN A 244 -13.40 -12.36 1.86
CA GLN A 244 -12.06 -12.21 2.43
C GLN A 244 -11.57 -13.50 3.10
N MET A 245 -12.41 -14.17 3.88
CA MET A 245 -12.02 -15.39 4.59
C MET A 245 -11.74 -16.55 3.64
N ARG A 246 -12.50 -16.68 2.54
CA ARG A 246 -12.22 -17.69 1.49
C ARG A 246 -10.87 -17.41 0.80
N TRP A 247 -10.62 -16.16 0.44
CA TRP A 247 -9.36 -15.76 -0.19
C TRP A 247 -8.16 -15.91 0.75
N LEU A 248 -8.28 -15.60 2.04
CA LEU A 248 -7.20 -15.82 2.99
C LEU A 248 -6.81 -17.29 3.13
N ALA A 249 -7.78 -18.21 3.06
CA ALA A 249 -7.49 -19.64 3.06
C ALA A 249 -6.72 -20.06 1.80
N GLU A 250 -7.09 -19.53 0.64
CA GLU A 250 -6.43 -19.78 -0.63
C GLU A 250 -5.01 -19.16 -0.68
N ILE A 251 -4.87 -17.91 -0.26
CA ILE A 251 -3.55 -17.25 -0.16
C ILE A 251 -2.63 -18.06 0.76
N ARG A 252 -3.15 -18.56 1.90
CA ARG A 252 -2.38 -19.46 2.75
C ARG A 252 -1.96 -20.74 2.03
N ARG A 253 -2.77 -21.30 1.15
CA ARG A 253 -2.44 -22.51 0.37
C ARG A 253 -1.27 -22.27 -0.57
N VAL A 254 -1.32 -21.17 -1.35
CA VAL A 254 -0.29 -20.86 -2.35
C VAL A 254 1.00 -20.29 -1.77
N LEU A 255 0.98 -19.75 -0.55
CA LEU A 255 2.20 -19.29 0.13
C LEU A 255 3.07 -20.47 0.57
N ALA A 256 4.38 -20.36 0.43
CA ALA A 256 5.36 -21.26 1.04
C ALA A 256 5.30 -21.20 2.58
N PRO A 257 5.68 -22.26 3.31
CA PRO A 257 5.84 -22.20 4.75
C PRO A 257 6.86 -21.11 5.15
N GLY A 258 6.46 -20.19 6.02
CA GLY A 258 7.23 -19.00 6.38
C GLY A 258 7.01 -17.79 5.48
N GLY A 259 6.36 -17.98 4.33
CA GLY A 259 6.02 -16.92 3.38
C GLY A 259 5.03 -15.90 3.94
N VAL A 260 4.94 -14.74 3.29
CA VAL A 260 4.14 -13.61 3.75
C VAL A 260 3.07 -13.18 2.76
N PHE A 261 1.94 -12.76 3.29
CA PHE A 261 0.89 -12.04 2.56
C PHE A 261 0.92 -10.57 2.97
N VAL A 262 1.17 -9.68 2.02
CA VAL A 262 1.17 -8.23 2.20
C VAL A 262 -0.06 -7.67 1.51
N ALA A 263 -1.00 -7.15 2.28
CA ALA A 263 -2.26 -6.64 1.78
C ALA A 263 -2.54 -5.22 2.29
N SER A 264 -3.33 -4.49 1.55
CA SER A 264 -3.90 -3.23 2.03
C SER A 264 -5.38 -3.37 2.36
N VAL A 265 -5.83 -2.58 3.36
CA VAL A 265 -7.23 -2.50 3.79
C VAL A 265 -7.62 -1.04 4.00
N HIS A 266 -8.91 -0.72 3.88
CA HIS A 266 -9.39 0.57 4.34
C HIS A 266 -9.57 0.54 5.86
N GLY A 267 -8.67 1.23 6.56
CA GLY A 267 -8.75 1.47 7.99
C GLY A 267 -9.62 2.69 8.34
N PRO A 268 -9.63 3.10 9.61
CA PRO A 268 -10.39 4.28 10.07
C PRO A 268 -10.02 5.57 9.33
N LEU A 269 -8.75 5.74 8.91
CA LEU A 269 -8.30 6.91 8.13
C LEU A 269 -8.97 6.97 6.77
N ALA A 270 -8.97 5.86 6.04
CA ALA A 270 -9.63 5.76 4.74
C ALA A 270 -11.16 5.92 4.84
N ALA A 271 -11.75 5.72 6.02
CA ALA A 271 -13.16 5.91 6.28
C ALA A 271 -13.54 7.37 6.57
N LEU A 272 -12.59 8.30 6.76
CA LEU A 272 -12.90 9.70 7.10
C LEU A 272 -13.85 10.40 6.11
N PRO A 273 -13.71 10.25 4.77
CA PRO A 273 -14.65 10.81 3.82
C PRO A 273 -15.98 10.04 3.71
N ALA A 274 -16.09 8.85 4.32
CA ALA A 274 -17.32 8.08 4.28
C ALA A 274 -18.43 8.71 5.13
N PRO A 275 -19.72 8.41 4.86
CA PRO A 275 -20.83 8.87 5.67
C PRO A 275 -20.66 8.52 7.16
N GLU A 276 -21.13 9.40 8.05
CA GLU A 276 -21.04 9.22 9.51
C GLU A 276 -21.58 7.85 9.96
N ALA A 277 -22.73 7.43 9.42
CA ALA A 277 -23.30 6.13 9.72
C ALA A 277 -22.38 4.94 9.40
N VAL A 278 -21.52 5.07 8.38
CA VAL A 278 -20.51 4.05 8.03
C VAL A 278 -19.39 4.06 9.06
N ARG A 279 -18.88 5.24 9.43
CA ARG A 279 -17.85 5.40 10.47
C ARG A 279 -18.30 4.87 11.83
N ASP A 280 -19.53 5.17 12.22
CA ASP A 280 -20.14 4.68 13.47
C ASP A 280 -20.30 3.16 13.48
N ARG A 281 -20.73 2.57 12.36
CA ARG A 281 -20.81 1.11 12.23
C ARG A 281 -19.42 0.48 12.30
N LEU A 282 -18.42 1.10 11.67
CA LEU A 282 -17.02 0.66 11.74
C LEU A 282 -16.51 0.67 13.18
N ALA A 283 -16.74 1.77 13.91
CA ALA A 283 -16.32 1.91 15.30
C ALA A 283 -16.97 0.84 16.21
N ARG A 284 -18.27 0.56 16.02
CA ARG A 284 -19.00 -0.45 16.83
C ARG A 284 -18.65 -1.89 16.47
N ASN A 285 -18.56 -2.20 15.18
CA ASN A 285 -18.50 -3.59 14.70
C ASN A 285 -17.09 -4.03 14.28
N GLY A 286 -16.18 -3.07 14.08
CA GLY A 286 -14.82 -3.30 13.60
C GLY A 286 -14.70 -3.65 12.12
N PHE A 287 -15.83 -3.92 11.43
CA PHE A 287 -15.92 -4.21 10.00
C PHE A 287 -17.23 -3.70 9.42
N VAL A 288 -17.16 -3.10 8.23
CA VAL A 288 -18.31 -2.67 7.43
C VAL A 288 -18.02 -2.92 5.95
N ASP A 289 -18.88 -3.65 5.27
CA ASP A 289 -19.04 -3.58 3.82
C ASP A 289 -20.14 -2.55 3.51
N ALA A 290 -19.73 -1.45 2.87
CA ALA A 290 -20.61 -0.31 2.61
C ALA A 290 -21.32 -0.46 1.24
N ALA A 291 -21.32 0.59 0.42
CA ALA A 291 -21.97 0.57 -0.88
C ALA A 291 -21.26 -0.35 -1.89
N ALA A 292 -22.02 -0.87 -2.84
CA ALA A 292 -21.45 -1.50 -4.04
C ALA A 292 -20.61 -0.48 -4.83
N ASP A 293 -19.57 -0.96 -5.48
CA ASP A 293 -18.67 -0.15 -6.30
C ASP A 293 -18.78 -0.66 -7.75
N ALA A 294 -19.24 0.22 -8.65
CA ALA A 294 -19.56 -0.12 -10.03
C ALA A 294 -18.33 -0.32 -10.94
N ARG A 295 -17.11 -0.09 -10.46
CA ARG A 295 -15.89 -0.15 -11.29
C ARG A 295 -15.62 -1.50 -11.95
N LEU A 296 -16.17 -2.57 -11.39
CA LEU A 296 -16.06 -3.92 -11.93
C LEU A 296 -17.40 -4.48 -12.43
N ASP A 297 -18.37 -3.61 -12.74
CA ASP A 297 -19.63 -4.03 -13.34
C ASP A 297 -19.36 -4.68 -14.71
N GLY A 298 -19.98 -5.84 -14.94
CA GLY A 298 -19.74 -6.65 -16.12
C GLY A 298 -18.49 -7.55 -16.07
N ILE A 299 -17.61 -7.38 -15.08
CA ILE A 299 -16.42 -8.21 -14.84
C ILE A 299 -16.64 -9.13 -13.62
N ALA A 300 -17.13 -8.57 -12.53
CA ALA A 300 -17.45 -9.31 -11.31
C ALA A 300 -18.97 -9.56 -11.19
N PRO A 301 -19.40 -10.57 -10.42
CA PRO A 301 -20.82 -10.74 -10.10
C PRO A 301 -21.39 -9.51 -9.38
N PRO A 302 -22.71 -9.25 -9.54
CA PRO A 302 -23.37 -8.18 -8.81
C PRO A 302 -23.08 -8.24 -7.30
N ASP A 303 -22.89 -7.09 -6.67
CA ASP A 303 -22.58 -6.95 -5.24
C ASP A 303 -21.27 -7.61 -4.77
N TYR A 304 -20.44 -8.14 -5.66
CA TYR A 304 -19.15 -8.72 -5.30
C TYR A 304 -18.15 -7.64 -4.84
N TYR A 305 -18.08 -6.53 -5.59
CA TYR A 305 -17.13 -5.44 -5.39
C TYR A 305 -17.78 -4.31 -4.58
N ARG A 306 -17.34 -4.13 -3.34
CA ARG A 306 -17.95 -3.20 -2.37
C ARG A 306 -16.85 -2.45 -1.60
N ALA A 307 -17.11 -1.22 -1.19
CA ALA A 307 -16.22 -0.53 -0.27
C ALA A 307 -16.25 -1.23 1.11
N ALA A 308 -15.17 -1.86 1.51
CA ALA A 308 -15.02 -2.54 2.79
C ALA A 308 -14.03 -1.79 3.68
N TYR A 309 -14.44 -1.56 4.94
CA TYR A 309 -13.64 -0.90 5.97
C TYR A 309 -13.45 -1.83 7.17
N GLN A 310 -12.26 -1.84 7.76
CA GLN A 310 -11.97 -2.69 8.92
C GLN A 310 -10.94 -2.07 9.86
N THR A 311 -11.12 -2.30 11.16
CA THR A 311 -10.18 -1.85 12.19
C THR A 311 -9.02 -2.83 12.37
N GLU A 312 -7.90 -2.36 12.90
CA GLU A 312 -6.76 -3.21 13.26
C GLU A 312 -7.18 -4.34 14.20
N THR A 313 -7.92 -4.03 15.26
CA THR A 313 -8.39 -5.01 16.24
C THR A 313 -9.21 -6.11 15.59
N TRP A 314 -10.13 -5.75 14.70
CA TRP A 314 -10.94 -6.73 13.98
C TRP A 314 -10.08 -7.57 13.02
N THR A 315 -9.18 -6.94 12.29
CA THR A 315 -8.27 -7.59 11.34
C THR A 315 -7.40 -8.62 12.07
N ARG A 316 -6.73 -8.23 13.15
CA ARG A 316 -5.91 -9.14 13.97
C ARG A 316 -6.71 -10.30 14.53
N LYS A 317 -7.92 -10.04 15.04
CA LYS A 317 -8.82 -11.07 15.60
C LYS A 317 -9.35 -12.03 14.51
N THR A 318 -9.72 -11.51 13.34
CA THR A 318 -10.45 -12.29 12.32
C THR A 318 -9.48 -12.97 11.36
N TRP A 319 -8.57 -12.23 10.75
CA TRP A 319 -7.56 -12.77 9.82
C TRP A 319 -6.51 -13.61 10.55
N GLY A 320 -6.17 -13.24 11.79
CA GLY A 320 -5.26 -13.98 12.64
C GLY A 320 -5.68 -15.44 12.92
N ARG A 321 -6.93 -15.80 12.70
CA ARG A 321 -7.42 -17.18 12.76
C ARG A 321 -6.92 -18.05 11.60
N VAL A 322 -6.61 -17.43 10.45
CA VAL A 322 -6.10 -18.12 9.26
C VAL A 322 -4.56 -18.08 9.25
N MET A 323 -4.00 -16.89 9.39
CA MET A 323 -2.55 -16.65 9.48
C MET A 323 -2.26 -15.53 10.49
N PRO A 324 -1.23 -15.65 11.33
CA PRO A 324 -0.82 -14.59 12.25
C PRO A 324 -0.58 -13.26 11.51
N VAL A 325 -1.15 -12.16 12.01
CA VAL A 325 -0.83 -10.79 11.58
C VAL A 325 0.47 -10.38 12.28
N VAL A 326 1.55 -10.28 11.52
CA VAL A 326 2.89 -9.96 12.04
C VAL A 326 3.23 -8.49 11.98
N GLU A 327 2.58 -7.72 11.10
CA GLU A 327 2.67 -6.26 11.03
C GLU A 327 1.30 -5.67 10.69
N TYR A 328 0.98 -4.52 11.26
CA TYR A 328 -0.12 -3.65 10.88
C TYR A 328 0.35 -2.21 10.95
N ARG A 329 0.22 -1.46 9.87
CA ARG A 329 0.63 -0.05 9.77
C ARG A 329 -0.56 0.76 9.26
N ALA A 330 -1.11 1.60 10.13
CA ALA A 330 -2.13 2.56 9.71
C ALA A 330 -1.54 3.52 8.68
N GLY A 331 -2.25 3.74 7.56
CA GLY A 331 -1.76 4.55 6.44
C GLY A 331 -0.51 3.98 5.75
N GLY A 332 -0.16 2.72 5.98
CA GLY A 332 1.10 2.13 5.51
C GLY A 332 1.20 1.88 4.01
N LEU A 333 0.11 2.08 3.25
CA LEU A 333 0.12 2.10 1.80
C LEU A 333 -0.48 3.43 1.31
N THR A 334 0.32 4.19 0.58
CA THR A 334 -0.03 5.52 0.03
C THR A 334 -0.53 6.54 1.04
N ASN A 335 -0.16 6.39 2.32
CA ASN A 335 -0.62 7.21 3.46
C ASN A 335 -2.15 7.32 3.55
N TYR A 336 -2.87 6.33 3.03
CA TYR A 336 -4.32 6.29 2.97
C TYR A 336 -4.88 4.92 3.42
N GLN A 337 -4.37 3.84 2.85
CA GLN A 337 -4.77 2.49 3.22
C GLN A 337 -3.82 1.92 4.28
N ASP A 338 -4.37 1.12 5.18
CA ASP A 338 -3.56 0.42 6.17
C ASP A 338 -2.87 -0.78 5.51
N LEU A 339 -1.60 -0.98 5.82
CA LEU A 339 -0.81 -2.11 5.35
C LEU A 339 -0.84 -3.22 6.40
N VAL A 340 -1.15 -4.44 5.97
CA VAL A 340 -1.25 -5.63 6.83
C VAL A 340 -0.34 -6.72 6.30
N VAL A 341 0.52 -7.26 7.15
CA VAL A 341 1.36 -8.41 6.81
C VAL A 341 0.96 -9.61 7.65
N LEU A 342 0.60 -10.70 6.96
CA LEU A 342 0.35 -12.00 7.56
C LEU A 342 1.47 -12.96 7.20
N ARG A 343 1.77 -13.91 8.07
CA ARG A 343 2.79 -14.92 7.82
C ARG A 343 2.21 -16.32 7.86
N ARG A 344 2.44 -17.13 6.84
CA ARG A 344 2.19 -18.56 6.92
C ARG A 344 3.17 -19.19 7.92
N ARG A 345 2.67 -19.95 8.91
CA ARG A 345 3.55 -20.62 9.88
C ARG A 345 4.58 -21.47 9.14
N PRO A 346 5.87 -21.44 9.55
CA PRO A 346 6.87 -22.37 9.03
C PRO A 346 6.40 -23.82 9.21
N ALA A 347 6.83 -24.69 8.31
CA ALA A 347 6.64 -26.13 8.52
C ALA A 347 7.27 -26.49 9.87
N GLY A 348 6.50 -27.04 10.79
CA GLY A 348 7.01 -27.47 12.09
C GLY A 348 8.19 -28.43 11.85
N ARG A 349 9.33 -28.18 12.49
CA ARG A 349 10.32 -29.25 12.65
C ARG A 349 9.57 -30.35 13.40
N LEU A 350 9.23 -31.44 12.71
CA LEU A 350 8.86 -32.68 13.37
C LEU A 350 9.97 -32.94 14.40
N ARG A 351 9.63 -32.75 15.69
CA ARG A 351 10.52 -33.22 16.77
C ARG A 351 10.75 -34.69 16.46
N ARG A 352 11.97 -35.03 16.06
CA ARG A 352 12.46 -36.39 16.08
C ARG A 352 12.49 -36.84 17.56
N TRP A 353 11.33 -37.05 18.10
CA TRP A 353 11.14 -37.89 19.27
C TRP A 353 10.68 -39.23 18.75
N LEU A 354 11.52 -40.18 18.80
CA LEU A 354 11.39 -41.64 18.79
C LEU A 354 12.54 -42.25 17.99
N ARG A 355 13.66 -42.45 18.66
CA ARG A 355 14.35 -43.77 18.73
C ARG A 355 15.66 -43.56 19.53
N GLY A 356 15.58 -43.84 20.79
CA GLY A 356 16.60 -44.25 21.67
C GLY A 356 16.01 -45.39 22.48
#